data_ea997b209d43ba5e9dda62c7b8499d21
#
_entry.id   ea997b209d43ba5e9dda62c7b8499d21
#
_cell.length_a   1.000
_cell.length_b   1.000
_cell.length_c   1.000
_cell.angle_alpha   90.00
_cell.angle_beta   90.00
_cell.angle_gamma   90.00
#
_symmetry.space_group_name_H-M   'P 1'
#
loop_
_entity.id
_entity.type
_entity.pdbx_description
1 polymer ?
#
loop_
_entity_poly.entity_id
_entity_poly.type
_entity_poly.pdbx_seq_one_letter_code
_entity_poly.pdbx_strand_id
1 'polypeptide(L)'
;LTTEESQRLLDLYNATRMASDEATGVRGVVTAMLVSPNFLFRPEFGSSTSTLANAKKLSSYEQATRLASFMWASIPDDQLLDAAAMNQLTTPAQIEAQARRMLNDPKARQAVSDFFDQWLGMEALDSAVKDPAFFPGFDDELRAAMVQERRRFVSYVLWEGDAKLETLLTANFSFVNAPLAK
;
A
#
# COMPACT_ATOMS: atom_id res chain seq x y z
N LEU A 1 15.94 6.19 14.01
CA LEU A 1 16.21 7.45 14.73
C LEU A 1 17.71 7.64 14.83
N THR A 2 18.20 8.81 14.47
CA THR A 2 19.58 9.20 14.76
C THR A 2 19.75 9.53 16.26
N THR A 3 21.00 9.59 16.73
CA THR A 3 21.28 9.99 18.12
C THR A 3 20.72 11.38 18.41
N GLU A 4 20.82 12.31 17.46
CA GLU A 4 20.32 13.68 17.58
C GLU A 4 18.78 13.72 17.67
N GLU A 5 18.08 12.94 16.83
CA GLU A 5 16.61 12.83 16.89
C GLU A 5 16.15 12.23 18.21
N SER A 6 16.83 11.18 18.69
CA SER A 6 16.55 10.58 19.99
C SER A 6 16.72 11.58 21.12
N GLN A 7 17.78 12.40 21.09
CA GLN A 7 18.01 13.41 22.11
C GLN A 7 16.92 14.49 22.09
N ARG A 8 16.52 14.98 20.91
CA ARG A 8 15.41 15.95 20.79
C ARG A 8 14.09 15.43 21.37
N LEU A 9 13.77 14.15 21.13
CA LEU A 9 12.57 13.53 21.70
C LEU A 9 12.65 13.37 23.21
N LEU A 10 13.84 13.04 23.77
CA LEU A 10 14.07 13.00 25.21
C LEU A 10 13.96 14.38 25.86
N ASP A 11 14.50 15.42 25.23
CA ASP A 11 14.40 16.78 25.71
C ASP A 11 12.94 17.25 25.72
N LEU A 12 12.17 16.95 24.67
CA LEU A 12 10.74 17.23 24.59
C LEU A 12 9.96 16.48 25.68
N TYR A 13 10.25 15.20 25.89
CA TYR A 13 9.64 14.41 26.96
C TYR A 13 9.89 15.04 28.33
N ASN A 14 11.15 15.35 28.63
CA ASN A 14 11.52 15.94 29.93
C ASN A 14 10.85 17.30 30.14
N ALA A 15 10.85 18.17 29.14
CA ALA A 15 10.23 19.49 29.22
C ALA A 15 8.71 19.40 29.46
N THR A 16 8.01 18.54 28.72
CA THR A 16 6.56 18.40 28.84
C THR A 16 6.15 17.67 30.13
N ARG A 17 6.93 16.66 30.55
CA ARG A 17 6.73 15.97 31.83
C ARG A 17 6.91 16.90 33.04
N MET A 18 7.95 17.73 33.02
CA MET A 18 8.23 18.68 34.12
C MET A 18 7.18 19.77 34.21
N ALA A 19 6.56 20.16 33.11
CA ALA A 19 5.52 21.17 33.07
C ALA A 19 4.13 20.65 33.50
N SER A 20 3.91 19.33 33.52
CA SER A 20 2.62 18.73 33.85
C SER A 20 2.79 17.37 34.56
N ASP A 21 2.81 16.28 33.77
CA ASP A 21 2.91 14.90 34.27
C ASP A 21 3.59 13.97 33.25
N GLU A 22 3.83 12.72 33.63
CA GLU A 22 4.45 11.71 32.78
C GLU A 22 3.62 11.39 31.55
N ALA A 23 2.30 11.29 31.69
CA ALA A 23 1.39 11.01 30.59
C ALA A 23 1.43 12.12 29.52
N THR A 24 1.53 13.38 29.96
CA THR A 24 1.69 14.54 29.08
C THR A 24 3.05 14.49 28.37
N GLY A 25 4.12 14.08 29.06
CA GLY A 25 5.42 13.85 28.45
C GLY A 25 5.38 12.84 27.34
N VAL A 26 4.80 11.66 27.57
CA VAL A 26 4.64 10.61 26.56
C VAL A 26 3.77 11.10 25.39
N ARG A 27 2.64 11.75 25.68
CA ARG A 27 1.74 12.29 24.64
C ARG A 27 2.47 13.31 23.75
N GLY A 28 3.30 14.18 24.33
CA GLY A 28 4.09 15.16 23.59
C GLY A 28 5.03 14.49 22.58
N VAL A 29 5.76 13.44 23.01
CA VAL A 29 6.65 12.68 22.13
C VAL A 29 5.88 11.95 21.02
N VAL A 30 4.80 11.24 21.36
CA VAL A 30 3.97 10.54 20.37
C VAL A 30 3.41 11.52 19.35
N THR A 31 2.91 12.68 19.80
CA THR A 31 2.42 13.72 18.88
C THR A 31 3.53 14.21 17.97
N ALA A 32 4.73 14.51 18.50
CA ALA A 32 5.86 14.96 17.68
C ALA A 32 6.28 13.93 16.64
N MET A 33 6.24 12.64 16.99
CA MET A 33 6.52 11.54 16.03
C MET A 33 5.46 11.47 14.94
N LEU A 34 4.18 11.54 15.30
CA LEU A 34 3.06 11.42 14.36
C LEU A 34 2.95 12.60 13.38
N VAL A 35 3.37 13.81 13.77
CA VAL A 35 3.39 14.98 12.88
C VAL A 35 4.72 15.15 12.15
N SER A 36 5.70 14.30 12.41
CA SER A 36 7.01 14.37 11.77
C SER A 36 6.89 14.14 10.25
N PRO A 37 7.59 14.91 9.41
CA PRO A 37 7.65 14.65 7.97
C PRO A 37 8.12 13.23 7.62
N ASN A 38 9.00 12.63 8.41
CA ASN A 38 9.48 11.26 8.21
C ASN A 38 8.38 10.20 8.47
N PHE A 39 7.36 10.54 9.27
CA PHE A 39 6.20 9.68 9.48
C PHE A 39 5.11 9.92 8.43
N LEU A 40 4.82 11.20 8.13
CA LEU A 40 3.72 11.57 7.23
C LEU A 40 4.03 11.34 5.75
N PHE A 41 5.31 11.44 5.38
CA PHE A 41 5.74 11.33 3.99
C PHE A 41 6.75 10.19 3.82
N ARG A 42 6.99 9.83 2.57
CA ARG A 42 8.03 8.86 2.17
C ARG A 42 9.11 9.62 1.42
N PRO A 43 10.04 10.30 2.12
CA PRO A 43 11.07 11.07 1.48
C PRO A 43 12.04 10.13 0.74
N GLU A 44 12.37 10.46 -0.49
CA GLU A 44 13.36 9.77 -1.33
C GLU A 44 14.43 10.78 -1.71
N PHE A 45 15.41 10.93 -0.87
CA PHE A 45 16.52 11.87 -1.10
C PHE A 45 17.59 11.27 -2.01
N GLY A 46 17.72 9.95 -2.00
CA GLY A 46 18.74 9.21 -2.73
C GLY A 46 20.17 9.52 -2.28
N SER A 47 21.13 8.83 -2.86
CA SER A 47 22.56 9.12 -2.67
C SER A 47 23.07 10.10 -3.74
N SER A 48 24.05 10.91 -3.38
CA SER A 48 24.72 11.86 -4.30
C SER A 48 25.61 11.18 -5.36
N THR A 49 25.75 9.86 -5.31
CA THR A 49 26.68 9.08 -6.15
C THR A 49 26.06 8.54 -7.44
N SER A 50 24.92 9.08 -7.90
CA SER A 50 24.37 8.70 -9.21
C SER A 50 25.19 9.27 -10.36
N THR A 51 25.53 8.42 -11.32
CA THR A 51 26.20 8.80 -12.58
C THR A 51 25.22 9.29 -13.63
N LEU A 52 23.91 9.20 -13.40
CA LEU A 52 22.89 9.66 -14.31
C LEU A 52 22.52 11.12 -14.01
N ALA A 53 22.59 11.98 -15.01
CA ALA A 53 22.13 13.36 -14.90
C ALA A 53 20.64 13.37 -14.49
N ASN A 54 20.32 14.09 -13.42
CA ASN A 54 18.96 14.24 -12.88
C ASN A 54 18.32 12.99 -12.24
N ALA A 55 19.06 11.90 -12.02
CA ALA A 55 18.58 10.74 -11.29
C ALA A 55 19.44 10.48 -10.05
N LYS A 56 18.81 10.16 -8.93
CA LYS A 56 19.51 9.77 -7.70
C LYS A 56 19.29 8.28 -7.44
N LYS A 57 20.36 7.56 -7.08
CA LYS A 57 20.24 6.19 -6.64
C LYS A 57 19.66 6.17 -5.23
N LEU A 58 18.56 5.46 -5.04
CA LEU A 58 17.95 5.29 -3.73
C LEU A 58 18.86 4.47 -2.81
N SER A 59 18.84 4.80 -1.52
CA SER A 59 19.41 3.94 -0.48
C SER A 59 18.64 2.62 -0.35
N SER A 60 19.23 1.62 0.28
CA SER A 60 18.55 0.33 0.48
C SER A 60 17.27 0.47 1.31
N TYR A 61 17.22 1.39 2.28
CA TYR A 61 16.00 1.66 3.06
C TYR A 61 14.91 2.37 2.23
N GLU A 62 15.29 3.33 1.39
CA GLU A 62 14.34 3.96 0.47
C GLU A 62 13.80 2.95 -0.54
N GLN A 63 14.65 2.03 -1.04
CA GLN A 63 14.23 0.93 -1.90
C GLN A 63 13.26 -0.03 -1.19
N ALA A 64 13.52 -0.38 0.08
CA ALA A 64 12.62 -1.20 0.88
C ALA A 64 11.25 -0.53 1.03
N THR A 65 11.23 0.74 1.38
CA THR A 65 9.99 1.51 1.53
C THR A 65 9.22 1.62 0.21
N ARG A 66 9.91 1.91 -0.90
CA ARG A 66 9.30 1.97 -2.23
C ARG A 66 8.71 0.63 -2.65
N LEU A 67 9.46 -0.46 -2.44
CA LEU A 67 9.03 -1.81 -2.79
C LEU A 67 7.81 -2.23 -1.97
N ALA A 68 7.82 -2.02 -0.65
CA ALA A 68 6.70 -2.33 0.22
C ALA A 68 5.45 -1.52 -0.12
N SER A 69 5.61 -0.23 -0.41
CA SER A 69 4.50 0.63 -0.83
C SER A 69 3.89 0.21 -2.15
N PHE A 70 4.72 -0.20 -3.11
CA PHE A 70 4.26 -0.63 -4.42
C PHE A 70 3.59 -2.01 -4.39
N MET A 71 4.21 -2.97 -3.69
CA MET A 71 3.75 -4.36 -3.70
C MET A 71 2.61 -4.65 -2.70
N TRP A 72 2.57 -3.91 -1.58
CA TRP A 72 1.68 -4.19 -0.46
C TRP A 72 0.81 -3.00 -0.03
N ALA A 73 1.03 -1.82 -0.61
CA ALA A 73 0.44 -0.55 -0.13
C ALA A 73 0.67 -0.33 1.38
N SER A 74 1.82 -0.79 1.91
CA SER A 74 2.13 -0.87 3.33
C SER A 74 3.60 -0.53 3.61
N ILE A 75 4.00 -0.65 4.90
CA ILE A 75 5.39 -0.52 5.35
C ILE A 75 6.18 -1.80 5.07
N PRO A 76 7.54 -1.73 5.01
CA PRO A 76 8.40 -2.90 4.94
C PRO A 76 8.20 -3.85 6.13
N ASP A 77 8.32 -5.15 5.88
CA ASP A 77 8.44 -6.16 6.93
C ASP A 77 9.90 -6.28 7.43
N ASP A 78 10.09 -7.02 8.53
CA ASP A 78 11.41 -7.20 9.14
C ASP A 78 12.42 -7.79 8.15
N GLN A 79 12.01 -8.77 7.33
CA GLN A 79 12.89 -9.39 6.33
C GLN A 79 13.36 -8.37 5.27
N LEU A 80 12.49 -7.46 4.86
CA LEU A 80 12.85 -6.40 3.90
C LEU A 80 13.73 -5.34 4.55
N LEU A 81 13.50 -5.02 5.84
CA LEU A 81 14.35 -4.12 6.62
C LEU A 81 15.73 -4.74 6.86
N ASP A 82 15.83 -6.03 7.16
CA ASP A 82 17.09 -6.75 7.30
C ASP A 82 17.89 -6.76 5.99
N ALA A 83 17.21 -7.01 4.86
CA ALA A 83 17.84 -6.91 3.54
C ALA A 83 18.35 -5.49 3.26
N ALA A 84 17.63 -4.46 3.69
CA ALA A 84 18.05 -3.07 3.56
C ALA A 84 19.28 -2.78 4.44
N ALA A 85 19.29 -3.24 5.69
CA ALA A 85 20.42 -3.07 6.62
C ALA A 85 21.70 -3.73 6.09
N MET A 86 21.58 -4.88 5.42
CA MET A 86 22.69 -5.60 4.79
C MET A 86 23.04 -5.09 3.39
N ASN A 87 22.44 -3.97 2.91
CA ASN A 87 22.60 -3.44 1.55
C ASN A 87 22.27 -4.44 0.43
N GLN A 88 21.32 -5.34 0.68
CA GLN A 88 20.86 -6.38 -0.26
C GLN A 88 19.67 -5.93 -1.11
N LEU A 89 19.52 -4.62 -1.36
CA LEU A 89 18.53 -4.02 -2.25
C LEU A 89 19.19 -3.05 -3.25
N THR A 90 20.42 -3.36 -3.67
CA THR A 90 21.22 -2.46 -4.52
C THR A 90 21.32 -2.91 -5.97
N THR A 91 20.98 -4.16 -6.27
CA THR A 91 21.00 -4.73 -7.61
C THR A 91 19.61 -5.16 -8.07
N PRO A 92 19.33 -5.17 -9.39
CA PRO A 92 18.06 -5.64 -9.93
C PRO A 92 17.69 -7.05 -9.44
N ALA A 93 18.65 -7.99 -9.40
CA ALA A 93 18.41 -9.36 -8.96
C ALA A 93 17.98 -9.45 -7.49
N GLN A 94 18.58 -8.64 -6.62
CA GLN A 94 18.19 -8.58 -5.19
C GLN A 94 16.78 -8.01 -5.03
N ILE A 95 16.45 -6.95 -5.76
CA ILE A 95 15.12 -6.33 -5.75
C ILE A 95 14.08 -7.32 -6.29
N GLU A 96 14.38 -8.00 -7.40
CA GLU A 96 13.51 -9.02 -7.98
C GLU A 96 13.23 -10.17 -7.02
N ALA A 97 14.24 -10.66 -6.32
CA ALA A 97 14.09 -11.74 -5.33
C ALA A 97 13.09 -11.34 -4.22
N GLN A 98 13.20 -10.13 -3.69
CA GLN A 98 12.25 -9.62 -2.70
C GLN A 98 10.86 -9.38 -3.31
N ALA A 99 10.76 -8.82 -4.51
CA ALA A 99 9.48 -8.62 -5.18
C ALA A 99 8.74 -9.96 -5.40
N ARG A 100 9.44 -11.01 -5.85
CA ARG A 100 8.86 -12.36 -6.01
C ARG A 100 8.38 -12.94 -4.68
N ARG A 101 9.15 -12.79 -3.61
CA ARG A 101 8.72 -13.17 -2.26
C ARG A 101 7.43 -12.43 -1.87
N MET A 102 7.41 -11.13 -2.06
CA MET A 102 6.31 -10.26 -1.67
C MET A 102 5.03 -10.54 -2.47
N LEU A 103 5.13 -10.95 -3.72
CA LEU A 103 3.97 -11.37 -4.53
C LEU A 103 3.26 -12.60 -3.96
N ASN A 104 3.97 -13.47 -3.23
CA ASN A 104 3.38 -14.65 -2.59
C ASN A 104 2.69 -14.32 -1.24
N ASP A 105 2.84 -13.10 -0.72
CA ASP A 105 2.17 -12.66 0.51
C ASP A 105 0.72 -12.24 0.22
N PRO A 106 -0.23 -12.57 1.11
CA PRO A 106 -1.63 -12.12 0.98
C PRO A 106 -1.81 -10.60 0.82
N LYS A 107 -0.90 -9.79 1.36
CA LYS A 107 -0.92 -8.32 1.20
C LYS A 107 -0.84 -7.90 -0.26
N ALA A 108 -0.11 -8.64 -1.11
CA ALA A 108 -0.02 -8.33 -2.53
C ALA A 108 -1.38 -8.48 -3.23
N ARG A 109 -2.17 -9.49 -2.83
CA ARG A 109 -3.53 -9.68 -3.37
C ARG A 109 -4.45 -8.51 -3.03
N GLN A 110 -4.34 -8.00 -1.79
CA GLN A 110 -5.11 -6.83 -1.38
C GLN A 110 -4.68 -5.57 -2.15
N ALA A 111 -3.37 -5.30 -2.24
CA ALA A 111 -2.85 -4.15 -2.97
C ALA A 111 -3.26 -4.16 -4.46
N VAL A 112 -3.24 -5.34 -5.09
CA VAL A 112 -3.73 -5.52 -6.46
C VAL A 112 -5.23 -5.29 -6.56
N SER A 113 -6.03 -5.80 -5.60
CA SER A 113 -7.47 -5.54 -5.58
C SER A 113 -7.78 -4.04 -5.48
N ASP A 114 -7.09 -3.34 -4.58
CA ASP A 114 -7.26 -1.89 -4.38
C ASP A 114 -6.83 -1.09 -5.62
N PHE A 115 -5.76 -1.51 -6.29
CA PHE A 115 -5.36 -0.94 -7.57
C PHE A 115 -6.45 -1.06 -8.64
N PHE A 116 -7.04 -2.25 -8.80
CA PHE A 116 -8.11 -2.46 -9.77
C PHE A 116 -9.40 -1.73 -9.38
N ASP A 117 -9.71 -1.62 -8.08
CA ASP A 117 -10.84 -0.81 -7.60
C ASP A 117 -10.70 0.64 -8.03
N GLN A 118 -9.52 1.22 -7.87
CA GLN A 118 -9.22 2.60 -8.27
C GLN A 118 -9.17 2.75 -9.80
N TRP A 119 -8.45 1.88 -10.48
CA TRP A 119 -8.28 1.96 -11.93
C TRP A 119 -9.61 1.84 -12.68
N LEU A 120 -10.51 0.98 -12.21
CA LEU A 120 -11.83 0.77 -12.81
C LEU A 120 -12.90 1.73 -12.27
N GLY A 121 -12.54 2.64 -11.36
CA GLY A 121 -13.46 3.65 -10.81
C GLY A 121 -14.61 3.05 -10.01
N MET A 122 -14.38 1.92 -9.31
CA MET A 122 -15.42 1.19 -8.58
C MET A 122 -16.02 1.97 -7.42
N GLU A 123 -15.31 2.99 -6.91
CA GLU A 123 -15.84 3.91 -5.89
C GLU A 123 -17.10 4.63 -6.36
N ALA A 124 -17.24 4.88 -7.67
CA ALA A 124 -18.44 5.48 -8.24
C ALA A 124 -19.69 4.57 -8.11
N LEU A 125 -19.48 3.24 -7.98
CA LEU A 125 -20.58 2.30 -7.78
C LEU A 125 -21.20 2.42 -6.38
N ASP A 126 -20.39 2.73 -5.36
CA ASP A 126 -20.87 2.88 -3.97
C ASP A 126 -21.87 4.04 -3.82
N SER A 127 -21.69 5.09 -4.62
CA SER A 127 -22.56 6.27 -4.64
C SER A 127 -23.59 6.27 -5.79
N ALA A 128 -23.60 5.23 -6.62
CA ALA A 128 -24.50 5.14 -7.77
C ALA A 128 -25.96 5.05 -7.32
N VAL A 129 -26.78 5.97 -7.80
CA VAL A 129 -28.23 5.96 -7.63
C VAL A 129 -28.87 5.75 -8.99
N LYS A 130 -29.78 4.78 -9.07
CA LYS A 130 -30.57 4.50 -10.27
C LYS A 130 -32.04 4.77 -9.96
N ASP A 131 -32.77 5.25 -10.95
CA ASP A 131 -34.22 5.47 -10.83
C ASP A 131 -34.92 4.09 -10.69
N PRO A 132 -35.61 3.84 -9.54
CA PRO A 132 -36.29 2.55 -9.33
C PRO A 132 -37.37 2.22 -10.36
N ALA A 133 -37.91 3.23 -11.04
CA ALA A 133 -38.90 3.01 -12.11
C ALA A 133 -38.28 2.31 -13.33
N PHE A 134 -36.98 2.54 -13.60
CA PHE A 134 -36.27 1.92 -14.72
C PHE A 134 -35.37 0.77 -14.28
N PHE A 135 -34.93 0.78 -13.03
CA PHE A 135 -34.00 -0.21 -12.46
C PHE A 135 -34.50 -0.73 -11.09
N PRO A 136 -35.64 -1.42 -11.02
CA PRO A 136 -36.27 -1.79 -9.76
C PRO A 136 -35.47 -2.79 -8.93
N GLY A 137 -34.49 -3.49 -9.53
CA GLY A 137 -33.62 -4.44 -8.83
C GLY A 137 -32.25 -3.86 -8.45
N PHE A 138 -32.01 -2.58 -8.66
CA PHE A 138 -30.72 -1.97 -8.33
C PHE A 138 -30.71 -1.51 -6.86
N ASP A 139 -30.29 -2.41 -5.98
CA ASP A 139 -30.21 -2.22 -4.55
C ASP A 139 -28.77 -2.40 -4.01
N ASP A 140 -28.60 -2.30 -2.71
CA ASP A 140 -27.29 -2.45 -2.05
C ASP A 140 -26.75 -3.88 -2.18
N GLU A 141 -27.62 -4.90 -2.21
CA GLU A 141 -27.21 -6.29 -2.38
C GLU A 141 -26.63 -6.52 -3.77
N LEU A 142 -27.29 -5.99 -4.81
CA LEU A 142 -26.81 -6.08 -6.19
C LEU A 142 -25.50 -5.30 -6.36
N ARG A 143 -25.37 -4.09 -5.80
CA ARG A 143 -24.11 -3.33 -5.82
C ARG A 143 -22.96 -4.10 -5.19
N ALA A 144 -23.16 -4.66 -4.00
CA ALA A 144 -22.15 -5.47 -3.33
C ALA A 144 -21.77 -6.71 -4.16
N ALA A 145 -22.74 -7.34 -4.82
CA ALA A 145 -22.52 -8.48 -5.70
C ALA A 145 -21.67 -8.11 -6.93
N MET A 146 -21.90 -6.94 -7.55
CA MET A 146 -21.11 -6.43 -8.68
C MET A 146 -19.64 -6.16 -8.27
N VAL A 147 -19.41 -5.61 -7.07
CA VAL A 147 -18.05 -5.43 -6.53
C VAL A 147 -17.36 -6.78 -6.33
N GLN A 148 -18.07 -7.76 -5.76
CA GLN A 148 -17.53 -9.10 -5.52
C GLN A 148 -17.21 -9.84 -6.84
N GLU A 149 -18.09 -9.75 -7.83
CA GLU A 149 -17.90 -10.34 -9.15
C GLU A 149 -16.60 -9.85 -9.77
N ARG A 150 -16.40 -8.53 -9.83
CA ARG A 150 -15.19 -7.94 -10.38
C ARG A 150 -13.93 -8.37 -9.61
N ARG A 151 -13.96 -8.33 -8.26
CA ARG A 151 -12.83 -8.77 -7.43
C ARG A 151 -12.50 -10.23 -7.65
N ARG A 152 -13.52 -11.09 -7.77
CA ARG A 152 -13.33 -12.52 -8.06
C ARG A 152 -12.73 -12.73 -9.45
N PHE A 153 -13.23 -12.02 -10.45
CA PHE A 153 -12.73 -12.09 -11.82
C PHE A 153 -11.25 -11.69 -11.91
N VAL A 154 -10.89 -10.51 -11.36
CA VAL A 154 -9.49 -10.05 -11.35
C VAL A 154 -8.60 -11.03 -10.58
N SER A 155 -9.02 -11.47 -9.40
CA SER A 155 -8.28 -12.46 -8.61
C SER A 155 -8.06 -13.76 -9.35
N TYR A 156 -9.09 -14.27 -10.03
CA TYR A 156 -8.98 -15.49 -10.81
C TYR A 156 -7.97 -15.36 -11.96
N VAL A 157 -8.09 -14.32 -12.77
CA VAL A 157 -7.18 -14.13 -13.90
C VAL A 157 -5.73 -14.01 -13.47
N LEU A 158 -5.47 -13.26 -12.39
CA LEU A 158 -4.09 -12.97 -11.94
C LEU A 158 -3.43 -14.09 -11.15
N TRP A 159 -4.21 -14.84 -10.33
CA TRP A 159 -3.64 -15.78 -9.36
C TRP A 159 -3.93 -17.25 -9.67
N GLU A 160 -4.98 -17.53 -10.45
CA GLU A 160 -5.41 -18.87 -10.80
C GLU A 160 -5.35 -19.10 -12.33
N GLY A 161 -5.39 -18.05 -13.12
CA GLY A 161 -5.39 -18.04 -14.57
C GLY A 161 -4.00 -17.78 -15.18
N ASP A 162 -3.98 -17.10 -16.32
CA ASP A 162 -2.78 -16.86 -17.13
C ASP A 162 -2.05 -15.54 -16.83
N ALA A 163 -2.58 -14.73 -15.92
CA ALA A 163 -2.07 -13.44 -15.50
C ALA A 163 -1.85 -12.42 -16.65
N LYS A 164 -2.63 -12.54 -17.74
CA LYS A 164 -2.50 -11.65 -18.89
C LYS A 164 -3.49 -10.50 -18.85
N LEU A 165 -3.01 -9.31 -19.19
CA LEU A 165 -3.87 -8.14 -19.38
C LEU A 165 -4.90 -8.35 -20.47
N GLU A 166 -4.54 -9.07 -21.55
CA GLU A 166 -5.46 -9.40 -22.64
C GLU A 166 -6.68 -10.17 -22.10
N THR A 167 -6.46 -11.18 -21.25
CA THR A 167 -7.55 -11.96 -20.64
C THR A 167 -8.42 -11.11 -19.74
N LEU A 168 -7.83 -10.19 -18.96
CA LEU A 168 -8.61 -9.24 -18.15
C LEU A 168 -9.53 -8.34 -18.99
N LEU A 169 -9.15 -8.00 -20.22
CA LEU A 169 -9.90 -7.08 -21.09
C LEU A 169 -10.82 -7.78 -22.08
N THR A 170 -10.58 -9.05 -22.40
CA THR A 170 -11.27 -9.74 -23.51
C THR A 170 -11.93 -11.07 -23.12
N ALA A 171 -11.82 -11.50 -21.85
CA ALA A 171 -12.43 -12.74 -21.40
C ALA A 171 -13.95 -12.72 -21.61
N ASN A 172 -14.48 -13.86 -22.06
CA ASN A 172 -15.91 -14.04 -22.32
C ASN A 172 -16.63 -14.78 -21.19
N PHE A 173 -16.10 -14.75 -19.99
CA PHE A 173 -16.68 -15.34 -18.78
C PHE A 173 -16.64 -14.36 -17.61
N SER A 174 -17.48 -14.58 -16.62
CA SER A 174 -17.49 -13.88 -15.36
C SER A 174 -17.94 -14.78 -14.22
N PHE A 175 -17.97 -14.24 -12.99
CA PHE A 175 -18.37 -14.95 -11.78
C PHE A 175 -19.66 -14.33 -11.25
N VAL A 176 -20.75 -15.07 -11.28
CA VAL A 176 -22.04 -14.60 -10.80
C VAL A 176 -22.41 -15.31 -9.50
N ASN A 177 -23.07 -14.57 -8.62
CA ASN A 177 -23.74 -15.09 -7.44
C ASN A 177 -25.27 -14.95 -7.60
N ALA A 178 -26.05 -15.38 -6.58
CA ALA A 178 -27.49 -15.37 -6.66
C ALA A 178 -28.11 -13.99 -6.93
N PRO A 179 -27.63 -12.87 -6.33
CA PRO A 179 -28.11 -11.53 -6.67
C PRO A 179 -27.86 -11.11 -8.13
N LEU A 180 -26.72 -11.50 -8.71
CA LEU A 180 -26.38 -11.19 -10.12
C LEU A 180 -27.04 -12.09 -11.15
N ALA A 181 -27.56 -13.23 -10.72
CA ALA A 181 -28.18 -14.21 -11.62
C ALA A 181 -29.71 -14.01 -11.79
N LYS A 182 -30.27 -13.02 -11.09
CA LYS A 182 -31.69 -12.61 -11.20
C LYS A 182 -31.89 -11.66 -12.36
#